data_9191a7c098f01ee7999443e4372c0c38
#
_entry.id   9191a7c098f01ee7999443e4372c0c38
#
_cell.length_a   1.000
_cell.length_b   1.000
_cell.length_c   1.000
_cell.angle_alpha   90.00
_cell.angle_beta   90.00
_cell.angle_gamma   90.00
#
_symmetry.space_group_name_H-M   'P 1'
#
loop_
_entity.id
_entity.type
_entity.pdbx_description
1 polymer ?
#
loop_
_entity_poly.entity_id
_entity_poly.type
_entity_poly.pdbx_seq_one_letter_code
_entity_poly.pdbx_strand_id
1 'polypeptide(L)'
;GNWKEALPLGNGRLGAMDFGGAWRETLQLDESTYWSGEASEENNRADSRELLAQIREALLEEDYERADELGHGFVGNKNNYGTNLPVGNFYIDCFPEGRPEKEWEEAAGADTVTDFVRRLYLEEARSEVSFKAGGSTYRREVFLSNPAQAAVIHMDTRPGKPFALRIRFEGIASRVGITEERQQDYLIRGQARETCLLYTSPSP
;
A
#
# COMPACT_ATOMS: atom_id res chain seq x y z
N GLY A 1 -3.47 -2.91 -12.81
CA GLY A 1 -4.71 -2.18 -12.62
C GLY A 1 -4.49 -0.69 -12.62
N ASN A 2 -5.53 0.08 -12.80
CA ASN A 2 -5.47 1.53 -12.69
C ASN A 2 -5.47 1.90 -11.18
N TRP A 3 -4.55 2.76 -10.74
CA TRP A 3 -4.45 3.19 -9.34
C TRP A 3 -5.77 3.78 -8.80
N LYS A 4 -6.53 4.48 -9.64
CA LYS A 4 -7.83 5.06 -9.28
C LYS A 4 -8.92 4.02 -8.98
N GLU A 5 -8.71 2.78 -9.37
CA GLU A 5 -9.66 1.68 -9.15
C GLU A 5 -9.33 0.87 -7.90
N ALA A 6 -8.16 1.07 -7.30
CA ALA A 6 -7.77 0.37 -6.09
C ALA A 6 -8.56 0.85 -4.87
N LEU A 7 -8.84 -0.07 -3.95
CA LEU A 7 -9.57 0.22 -2.71
C LEU A 7 -8.60 0.67 -1.62
N PRO A 8 -8.81 1.84 -1.00
CA PRO A 8 -7.92 2.34 0.05
C PRO A 8 -8.21 1.66 1.39
N LEU A 9 -7.15 1.24 2.06
CA LEU A 9 -7.15 0.71 3.42
C LEU A 9 -6.12 1.45 4.27
N GLY A 10 -6.39 1.61 5.57
CA GLY A 10 -5.46 2.28 6.46
C GLY A 10 -5.77 2.05 7.94
N ASN A 11 -4.72 2.15 8.79
CA ASN A 11 -4.85 2.08 10.24
C ASN A 11 -4.31 3.33 10.97
N GLY A 12 -4.01 4.39 10.23
CA GLY A 12 -3.42 5.64 10.73
C GLY A 12 -1.90 5.70 10.62
N ARG A 13 -1.19 4.55 10.52
CA ARG A 13 0.24 4.46 10.27
C ARG A 13 0.54 3.75 8.95
N LEU A 14 0.00 2.56 8.77
CA LEU A 14 0.12 1.80 7.52
C LEU A 14 -1.01 2.15 6.58
N GLY A 15 -0.70 2.26 5.30
CA GLY A 15 -1.63 2.42 4.20
C GLY A 15 -1.47 1.31 3.17
N ALA A 16 -2.56 0.94 2.50
CA ALA A 16 -2.52 0.04 1.36
C ALA A 16 -3.56 0.44 0.31
N MET A 17 -3.16 0.35 -0.94
CA MET A 17 -4.08 0.37 -2.08
C MET A 17 -4.26 -1.07 -2.56
N ASP A 18 -5.46 -1.62 -2.36
CA ASP A 18 -5.84 -2.99 -2.73
C ASP A 18 -6.40 -3.00 -4.15
N PHE A 19 -5.68 -3.61 -5.08
CA PHE A 19 -6.10 -3.70 -6.49
C PHE A 19 -7.11 -4.82 -6.75
N GLY A 20 -7.23 -5.78 -5.86
CA GLY A 20 -8.31 -6.76 -5.83
C GLY A 20 -8.41 -7.65 -7.06
N GLY A 21 -7.32 -8.19 -7.56
CA GLY A 21 -7.35 -9.16 -8.65
C GLY A 21 -7.86 -10.54 -8.21
N ALA A 22 -8.33 -11.38 -9.14
CA ALA A 22 -8.79 -12.73 -8.78
C ALA A 22 -7.63 -13.61 -8.32
N TRP A 23 -6.80 -14.06 -9.25
CA TRP A 23 -5.66 -14.95 -8.97
C TRP A 23 -4.42 -14.22 -8.46
N ARG A 24 -4.26 -12.95 -8.80
CA ARG A 24 -3.18 -12.10 -8.30
C ARG A 24 -3.74 -10.94 -7.53
N GLU A 25 -3.33 -10.82 -6.27
CA GLU A 25 -3.51 -9.61 -5.51
C GLU A 25 -2.27 -8.74 -5.60
N THR A 26 -2.50 -7.45 -5.63
CA THR A 26 -1.46 -6.44 -5.51
C THR A 26 -1.87 -5.45 -4.43
N LEU A 27 -1.05 -5.33 -3.41
CA LEU A 27 -1.19 -4.29 -2.40
C LEU A 27 -0.03 -3.31 -2.58
N GLN A 28 -0.33 -2.07 -2.93
CA GLN A 28 0.67 -1.01 -2.88
C GLN A 28 0.68 -0.45 -1.47
N LEU A 29 1.82 -0.59 -0.81
CA LEU A 29 1.98 -0.29 0.61
C LEU A 29 2.57 1.10 0.83
N ASP A 30 2.11 1.75 1.86
CA ASP A 30 2.62 3.01 2.38
C ASP A 30 2.79 2.95 3.90
N GLU A 31 3.69 3.77 4.43
CA GLU A 31 3.94 3.94 5.86
C GLU A 31 4.21 5.42 6.15
N SER A 32 3.50 5.97 7.13
CA SER A 32 3.42 7.42 7.37
C SER A 32 4.76 8.08 7.74
N THR A 33 5.76 7.31 8.19
CA THR A 33 7.08 7.82 8.56
C THR A 33 8.16 7.55 7.50
N TYR A 34 7.81 6.89 6.38
CA TYR A 34 8.76 6.57 5.33
C TYR A 34 8.96 7.76 4.38
N TRP A 35 9.95 8.59 4.69
CA TRP A 35 10.26 9.83 3.98
C TRP A 35 11.67 9.81 3.40
N SER A 36 11.88 10.52 2.29
CA SER A 36 13.18 10.62 1.60
C SER A 36 14.16 11.62 2.24
N GLY A 37 13.69 12.49 3.13
CA GLY A 37 14.48 13.54 3.74
C GLY A 37 14.73 13.30 5.22
N GLU A 38 15.80 13.89 5.71
CA GLU A 38 16.10 13.92 7.13
C GLU A 38 15.54 15.19 7.78
N ALA A 39 15.19 15.12 9.05
CA ALA A 39 14.87 16.29 9.84
C ALA A 39 16.11 17.17 9.99
N SER A 40 16.04 18.43 9.57
CA SER A 40 17.16 19.37 9.66
C SER A 40 16.69 20.71 10.19
N GLU A 41 17.43 21.28 11.14
CA GLU A 41 17.18 22.64 11.62
C GLU A 41 17.48 23.71 10.57
N GLU A 42 18.26 23.39 9.54
CA GLU A 42 18.52 24.28 8.39
C GLU A 42 17.25 24.61 7.61
N ASN A 43 16.21 23.80 7.75
CA ASN A 43 14.91 24.06 7.17
C ASN A 43 14.09 25.10 7.96
N ASN A 44 14.52 25.45 9.15
CA ASN A 44 13.87 26.44 9.99
C ASN A 44 14.45 27.82 9.71
N ARG A 45 13.61 28.78 9.33
CA ARG A 45 14.03 30.16 9.19
C ARG A 45 13.99 30.87 10.54
N ALA A 46 15.06 31.59 10.87
CA ALA A 46 15.14 32.34 12.12
C ALA A 46 14.11 33.48 12.20
N ASP A 47 13.77 34.07 11.04
CA ASP A 47 12.84 35.20 10.90
C ASP A 47 11.37 34.77 10.62
N SER A 48 11.04 33.49 10.75
CA SER A 48 9.71 32.95 10.47
C SER A 48 8.59 33.64 11.25
N ARG A 49 8.87 34.05 12.47
CA ARG A 49 7.88 34.70 13.34
C ARG A 49 7.48 36.09 12.84
N GLU A 50 8.47 36.87 12.43
CA GLU A 50 8.27 38.22 11.90
C GLU A 50 7.59 38.14 10.54
N LEU A 51 8.02 37.21 9.69
CA LEU A 51 7.44 37.01 8.38
C LEU A 51 5.98 36.54 8.45
N LEU A 52 5.66 35.64 9.40
CA LEU A 52 4.28 35.22 9.64
C LEU A 52 3.38 36.40 10.08
N ALA A 53 3.92 37.30 10.89
CA ALA A 53 3.17 38.49 11.28
C ALA A 53 2.83 39.39 10.08
N GLN A 54 3.79 39.59 9.17
CA GLN A 54 3.58 40.37 7.94
C GLN A 54 2.59 39.70 6.97
N ILE A 55 2.65 38.38 6.83
CA ILE A 55 1.67 37.63 6.01
C ILE A 55 0.26 37.79 6.56
N ARG A 56 0.10 37.69 7.89
CA ARG A 56 -1.22 37.91 8.54
C ARG A 56 -1.74 39.32 8.37
N GLU A 57 -0.88 40.32 8.47
CA GLU A 57 -1.24 41.72 8.23
C GLU A 57 -1.73 41.91 6.80
N ALA A 58 -0.98 41.44 5.80
CA ALA A 58 -1.36 41.50 4.40
C ALA A 58 -2.71 40.82 4.13
N LEU A 59 -2.96 39.65 4.73
CA LEU A 59 -4.25 38.97 4.61
C LEU A 59 -5.40 39.72 5.25
N LEU A 60 -5.18 40.43 6.38
CA LEU A 60 -6.19 41.25 7.03
C LEU A 60 -6.50 42.54 6.23
N GLU A 61 -5.53 43.03 5.48
CA GLU A 61 -5.66 44.16 4.56
C GLU A 61 -6.24 43.77 3.20
N GLU A 62 -6.56 42.49 3.00
CA GLU A 62 -6.99 41.88 1.73
C GLU A 62 -5.96 42.03 0.60
N ASP A 63 -4.67 42.27 0.92
CA ASP A 63 -3.56 42.30 -0.02
C ASP A 63 -3.03 40.90 -0.22
N TYR A 64 -3.74 40.13 -1.03
CA TYR A 64 -3.42 38.71 -1.30
C TYR A 64 -2.16 38.55 -2.12
N GLU A 65 -1.81 39.50 -2.99
CA GLU A 65 -0.61 39.48 -3.81
C GLU A 65 0.63 39.59 -2.91
N ARG A 66 0.65 40.52 -2.00
CA ARG A 66 1.70 40.70 -0.99
C ARG A 66 1.79 39.50 -0.06
N ALA A 67 0.65 38.94 0.36
CA ALA A 67 0.62 37.76 1.22
C ALA A 67 1.25 36.51 0.53
N ASP A 68 0.97 36.34 -0.76
CA ASP A 68 1.54 35.24 -1.57
C ASP A 68 3.05 35.42 -1.77
N GLU A 69 3.53 36.63 -2.13
CA GLU A 69 4.95 36.93 -2.24
C GLU A 69 5.71 36.67 -0.94
N LEU A 70 5.17 37.12 0.20
CA LEU A 70 5.74 36.84 1.53
C LEU A 70 5.69 35.35 1.85
N GLY A 71 4.63 34.64 1.45
CA GLY A 71 4.46 33.21 1.61
C GLY A 71 5.55 32.39 0.89
N HIS A 72 5.95 32.80 -0.30
CA HIS A 72 7.08 32.21 -1.02
C HIS A 72 8.40 32.35 -0.25
N GLY A 73 8.58 33.46 0.47
CA GLY A 73 9.71 33.68 1.37
C GLY A 73 9.65 32.90 2.68
N PHE A 74 8.47 32.41 3.08
CA PHE A 74 8.28 31.71 4.35
C PHE A 74 8.81 30.29 4.36
N VAL A 75 9.09 29.74 3.19
CA VAL A 75 9.62 28.40 3.02
C VAL A 75 11.11 28.36 3.37
N GLY A 76 11.55 27.37 4.14
CA GLY A 76 12.96 27.19 4.50
C GLY A 76 13.85 26.77 3.32
N ASN A 77 15.02 26.19 3.59
CA ASN A 77 15.96 25.79 2.55
C ASN A 77 15.35 24.73 1.63
N LYS A 78 15.17 25.05 0.34
CA LYS A 78 14.46 24.19 -0.64
C LYS A 78 15.17 22.89 -0.99
N ASN A 79 16.38 22.68 -0.53
CA ASN A 79 17.18 21.52 -0.95
C ASN A 79 16.93 20.26 -0.12
N ASN A 80 16.08 20.31 0.91
CA ASN A 80 15.91 19.18 1.83
C ASN A 80 14.48 19.00 2.34
N TYR A 81 13.48 19.23 1.50
CA TYR A 81 12.12 18.76 1.83
C TYR A 81 12.02 17.29 1.49
N GLY A 82 11.94 16.44 2.47
CA GLY A 82 11.57 15.07 2.25
C GLY A 82 10.19 14.96 1.59
N THR A 83 9.97 13.88 0.89
CA THR A 83 8.65 13.46 0.44
C THR A 83 8.31 12.11 1.00
N ASN A 84 7.05 11.87 1.30
CA ASN A 84 6.59 10.52 1.63
C ASN A 84 6.85 9.60 0.44
N LEU A 85 7.42 8.44 0.72
CA LEU A 85 7.78 7.42 -0.28
C LEU A 85 6.87 6.22 -0.11
N PRO A 86 6.34 5.65 -1.21
CA PRO A 86 5.68 4.37 -1.12
C PRO A 86 6.69 3.28 -0.72
N VAL A 87 6.28 2.39 0.16
CA VAL A 87 7.13 1.29 0.67
C VAL A 87 7.43 0.28 -0.44
N GLY A 88 6.41 -0.03 -1.25
CA GLY A 88 6.54 -0.98 -2.35
C GLY A 88 5.24 -1.70 -2.67
N ASN A 89 5.36 -2.69 -3.54
CA ASN A 89 4.25 -3.54 -3.95
C ASN A 89 4.39 -4.93 -3.33
N PHE A 90 3.30 -5.40 -2.74
CA PHE A 90 3.18 -6.74 -2.21
C PHE A 90 2.26 -7.55 -3.13
N TYR A 91 2.78 -8.61 -3.72
CA TYR A 91 2.06 -9.46 -4.64
C TYR A 91 1.75 -10.81 -4.00
N ILE A 92 0.52 -11.26 -4.17
CA ILE A 92 0.07 -12.58 -3.74
C ILE A 92 -0.55 -13.28 -4.94
N ASP A 93 0.15 -14.26 -5.48
CA ASP A 93 -0.39 -15.13 -6.51
C ASP A 93 -0.99 -16.37 -5.83
N CYS A 94 -2.27 -16.65 -6.13
CA CYS A 94 -3.00 -17.80 -5.62
C CYS A 94 -3.21 -18.80 -6.76
N PHE A 95 -2.97 -20.08 -6.51
CA PHE A 95 -3.08 -21.15 -7.50
C PHE A 95 -3.85 -22.34 -6.94
N PRO A 96 -4.73 -22.96 -7.74
CA PRO A 96 -5.30 -24.25 -7.40
C PRO A 96 -4.20 -25.29 -7.18
N GLU A 97 -4.43 -26.21 -6.23
CA GLU A 97 -3.49 -27.30 -5.96
C GLU A 97 -3.23 -28.15 -7.22
N GLY A 98 -1.99 -28.65 -7.33
CA GLY A 98 -1.58 -29.54 -8.40
C GLY A 98 -1.11 -28.87 -9.68
N ARG A 99 -1.17 -27.55 -9.78
CA ARG A 99 -0.64 -26.81 -10.94
C ARG A 99 0.87 -26.68 -10.83
N PRO A 100 1.65 -27.06 -11.87
CA PRO A 100 3.11 -26.90 -11.87
C PRO A 100 3.52 -25.42 -11.75
N GLU A 101 4.55 -25.14 -10.98
CA GLU A 101 5.05 -23.78 -10.72
C GLU A 101 5.44 -23.03 -12.00
N LYS A 102 6.00 -23.74 -12.99
CA LYS A 102 6.35 -23.20 -14.31
C LYS A 102 5.16 -22.67 -15.12
N GLU A 103 3.94 -23.09 -14.77
CA GLU A 103 2.69 -22.68 -15.43
C GLU A 103 1.98 -21.55 -14.71
N TRP A 104 2.51 -21.07 -13.57
CA TRP A 104 1.85 -20.08 -12.75
C TRP A 104 1.76 -18.69 -13.42
N GLU A 105 2.69 -18.36 -14.30
CA GLU A 105 2.66 -17.08 -15.02
C GLU A 105 1.63 -17.08 -16.16
N GLU A 106 1.49 -18.24 -16.81
CA GLU A 106 0.48 -18.46 -17.87
C GLU A 106 -0.92 -18.66 -17.29
N ALA A 107 -0.98 -19.19 -16.06
CA ALA A 107 -2.21 -19.61 -15.41
C ALA A 107 -3.02 -18.47 -14.80
N ALA A 108 -2.45 -17.29 -14.59
CA ALA A 108 -3.18 -16.15 -14.05
C ALA A 108 -4.37 -15.66 -14.91
N GLY A 109 -4.61 -16.32 -16.04
CA GLY A 109 -5.74 -16.09 -16.94
C GLY A 109 -6.42 -17.37 -17.48
N ALA A 110 -5.92 -18.55 -17.14
CA ALA A 110 -6.35 -19.79 -17.82
C ALA A 110 -7.62 -20.43 -17.23
N ASP A 111 -7.91 -20.25 -15.95
CA ASP A 111 -9.17 -20.73 -15.39
C ASP A 111 -10.25 -19.66 -15.49
N THR A 112 -11.38 -20.05 -16.07
CA THR A 112 -12.53 -19.16 -16.19
C THR A 112 -13.00 -18.72 -14.80
N VAL A 113 -12.83 -17.45 -14.51
CA VAL A 113 -13.34 -16.81 -13.30
C VAL A 113 -14.77 -16.38 -13.54
N THR A 114 -15.67 -16.76 -12.65
CA THR A 114 -17.06 -16.34 -12.64
C THR A 114 -17.44 -15.75 -11.30
N ASP A 115 -18.58 -15.07 -11.24
CA ASP A 115 -19.11 -14.46 -10.00
C ASP A 115 -18.07 -13.60 -9.25
N PHE A 116 -17.20 -12.90 -10.00
CA PHE A 116 -16.21 -12.02 -9.42
C PHE A 116 -16.86 -10.82 -8.78
N VAL A 117 -16.55 -10.61 -7.50
CA VAL A 117 -17.03 -9.48 -6.71
C VAL A 117 -15.87 -8.90 -5.89
N ARG A 118 -15.76 -7.58 -5.91
CA ARG A 118 -14.85 -6.83 -5.06
C ARG A 118 -15.63 -5.78 -4.28
N ARG A 119 -15.40 -5.71 -2.97
CA ARG A 119 -16.13 -4.81 -2.06
C ARG A 119 -15.19 -4.14 -1.09
N LEU A 120 -15.51 -2.90 -0.73
CA LEU A 120 -14.95 -2.20 0.41
C LEU A 120 -16.04 -2.01 1.46
N TYR A 121 -15.83 -2.56 2.64
CA TYR A 121 -16.71 -2.41 3.80
C TYR A 121 -16.18 -1.25 4.65
N LEU A 122 -16.79 -0.08 4.52
CA LEU A 122 -16.32 1.15 5.16
C LEU A 122 -16.39 1.11 6.68
N GLU A 123 -17.46 0.51 7.24
CA GLU A 123 -17.64 0.41 8.69
C GLU A 123 -16.64 -0.55 9.35
N GLU A 124 -16.16 -1.54 8.59
CA GLU A 124 -15.21 -2.56 9.08
C GLU A 124 -13.77 -2.26 8.64
N ALA A 125 -13.57 -1.23 7.81
CA ALA A 125 -12.28 -0.86 7.21
C ALA A 125 -11.55 -2.04 6.56
N ARG A 126 -12.27 -2.91 5.83
CA ARG A 126 -11.74 -4.08 5.13
C ARG A 126 -12.20 -4.15 3.69
N SER A 127 -11.36 -4.69 2.84
CA SER A 127 -11.72 -5.10 1.49
C SER A 127 -11.99 -6.60 1.42
N GLU A 128 -12.78 -7.00 0.44
CA GLU A 128 -13.08 -8.39 0.15
C GLU A 128 -13.09 -8.62 -1.36
N VAL A 129 -12.44 -9.68 -1.80
CA VAL A 129 -12.56 -10.24 -3.14
C VAL A 129 -13.12 -11.64 -3.03
N SER A 130 -14.14 -11.94 -3.82
CA SER A 130 -14.65 -13.29 -3.97
C SER A 130 -14.90 -13.63 -5.44
N PHE A 131 -14.64 -14.89 -5.82
CA PHE A 131 -14.88 -15.39 -7.17
C PHE A 131 -15.01 -16.90 -7.17
N LYS A 132 -15.55 -17.44 -8.27
CA LYS A 132 -15.63 -18.89 -8.49
C LYS A 132 -14.70 -19.32 -9.61
N ALA A 133 -14.02 -20.45 -9.40
CA ALA A 133 -13.22 -21.12 -10.40
C ALA A 133 -13.06 -22.61 -10.07
N GLY A 134 -13.02 -23.48 -11.07
CA GLY A 134 -12.81 -24.92 -10.91
C GLY A 134 -13.77 -25.59 -9.92
N GLY A 135 -15.01 -25.09 -9.80
CA GLY A 135 -16.04 -25.59 -8.88
C GLY A 135 -15.83 -25.23 -7.41
N SER A 136 -14.96 -24.26 -7.13
CA SER A 136 -14.73 -23.72 -5.79
C SER A 136 -14.96 -22.21 -5.77
N THR A 137 -15.40 -21.70 -4.62
CA THR A 137 -15.42 -20.26 -4.32
C THR A 137 -14.15 -19.90 -3.59
N TYR A 138 -13.45 -18.91 -4.05
CA TYR A 138 -12.29 -18.30 -3.43
C TYR A 138 -12.71 -17.00 -2.78
N ARG A 139 -12.22 -16.74 -1.57
CA ARG A 139 -12.48 -15.50 -0.84
C ARG A 139 -11.18 -15.00 -0.24
N ARG A 140 -10.94 -13.70 -0.37
CA ARG A 140 -9.83 -13.01 0.25
C ARG A 140 -10.32 -11.75 0.92
N GLU A 141 -9.92 -11.55 2.16
CA GLU A 141 -10.16 -10.34 2.93
C GLU A 141 -8.84 -9.68 3.27
N VAL A 142 -8.80 -8.36 3.18
CA VAL A 142 -7.63 -7.55 3.56
C VAL A 142 -8.07 -6.43 4.49
N PHE A 143 -7.35 -6.25 5.58
CA PHE A 143 -7.51 -5.11 6.49
C PHE A 143 -6.19 -4.75 7.16
N LEU A 144 -6.08 -3.52 7.63
CA LEU A 144 -4.92 -3.03 8.37
C LEU A 144 -5.28 -2.91 9.84
N SER A 145 -4.69 -3.80 10.67
CA SER A 145 -4.92 -3.82 12.11
C SER A 145 -4.19 -2.67 12.80
N ASN A 146 -4.93 -1.79 13.48
CA ASN A 146 -4.31 -0.75 14.31
C ASN A 146 -3.63 -1.32 15.56
N PRO A 147 -4.25 -2.22 16.36
CA PRO A 147 -3.58 -2.77 17.54
C PRO A 147 -2.32 -3.59 17.21
N ALA A 148 -2.35 -4.35 16.11
CA ALA A 148 -1.22 -5.19 15.72
C ALA A 148 -0.19 -4.45 14.86
N GLN A 149 -0.51 -3.24 14.35
CA GLN A 149 0.31 -2.50 13.39
C GLN A 149 0.75 -3.37 12.20
N ALA A 150 -0.21 -4.11 11.63
CA ALA A 150 0.03 -5.09 10.58
C ALA A 150 -1.06 -5.06 9.51
N ALA A 151 -0.67 -5.36 8.27
CA ALA A 151 -1.61 -5.76 7.23
C ALA A 151 -1.96 -7.23 7.41
N VAL A 152 -3.24 -7.55 7.42
CA VAL A 152 -3.76 -8.90 7.56
C VAL A 152 -4.45 -9.29 6.25
N ILE A 153 -4.04 -10.40 5.67
CA ILE A 153 -4.65 -10.98 4.49
C ILE A 153 -5.15 -12.37 4.86
N HIS A 154 -6.47 -12.54 4.86
CA HIS A 154 -7.13 -13.82 5.12
C HIS A 154 -7.68 -14.40 3.82
N MET A 155 -7.43 -15.68 3.58
CA MET A 155 -7.86 -16.37 2.36
C MET A 155 -8.50 -17.72 2.71
N ASP A 156 -9.63 -18.01 2.08
CA ASP A 156 -10.33 -19.30 2.21
C ASP A 156 -10.90 -19.79 0.87
N THR A 157 -11.18 -21.08 0.80
CA THR A 157 -11.86 -21.74 -0.34
C THR A 157 -13.03 -22.59 0.13
N ARG A 158 -14.12 -22.59 -0.65
CA ARG A 158 -15.32 -23.40 -0.36
C ARG A 158 -15.82 -24.15 -1.62
N PRO A 159 -16.01 -25.49 -1.61
CA PRO A 159 -15.57 -26.40 -0.56
C PRO A 159 -14.06 -26.35 -0.40
N GLY A 160 -13.55 -26.59 0.80
CA GLY A 160 -12.15 -26.39 1.19
C GLY A 160 -11.16 -27.22 0.35
N LYS A 161 -10.90 -26.80 -0.88
CA LYS A 161 -9.83 -27.34 -1.73
C LYS A 161 -8.54 -26.64 -1.38
N PRO A 162 -7.42 -27.38 -1.35
CA PRO A 162 -6.12 -26.76 -1.16
C PRO A 162 -5.76 -25.77 -2.26
N PHE A 163 -4.95 -24.78 -1.92
CA PHE A 163 -4.35 -23.84 -2.85
C PHE A 163 -2.88 -23.57 -2.48
N ALA A 164 -2.10 -23.17 -3.46
CA ALA A 164 -0.72 -22.71 -3.27
C ALA A 164 -0.65 -21.19 -3.39
N LEU A 165 0.26 -20.58 -2.66
CA LEU A 165 0.54 -19.15 -2.69
C LEU A 165 2.00 -18.91 -3.07
N ARG A 166 2.22 -17.89 -3.90
CA ARG A 166 3.50 -17.26 -4.10
C ARG A 166 3.40 -15.81 -3.65
N ILE A 167 4.26 -15.42 -2.74
CA ILE A 167 4.31 -14.08 -2.18
C ILE A 167 5.60 -13.42 -2.62
N ARG A 168 5.49 -12.21 -3.17
CA ARG A 168 6.63 -11.39 -3.57
C ARG A 168 6.47 -9.99 -3.02
N PHE A 169 7.58 -9.39 -2.65
CA PHE A 169 7.66 -7.98 -2.29
C PHE A 169 8.64 -7.26 -3.23
N GLU A 170 8.20 -6.17 -3.83
CA GLU A 170 9.00 -5.31 -4.68
C GLU A 170 9.07 -3.93 -4.04
N GLY A 171 10.20 -3.62 -3.39
CA GLY A 171 10.45 -2.31 -2.79
C GLY A 171 10.72 -1.24 -3.84
N ILE A 172 10.36 0.00 -3.56
CA ILE A 172 10.61 1.14 -4.47
C ILE A 172 12.00 1.77 -4.22
N ALA A 173 12.73 1.27 -3.24
CA ALA A 173 14.06 1.77 -2.85
C ALA A 173 15.04 1.95 -4.02
N SER A 174 14.98 1.09 -5.04
CA SER A 174 15.82 1.18 -6.23
C SER A 174 15.60 2.46 -7.06
N ARG A 175 14.43 3.09 -6.96
CA ARG A 175 14.11 4.31 -7.73
C ARG A 175 14.62 5.59 -7.09
N VAL A 176 15.00 5.55 -5.81
CA VAL A 176 15.51 6.71 -5.05
C VAL A 176 16.99 6.60 -4.67
N GLY A 177 17.75 5.71 -5.33
CA GLY A 177 19.20 5.58 -5.13
C GLY A 177 19.61 4.81 -3.87
N ILE A 178 18.70 4.12 -3.22
CA ILE A 178 19.00 3.20 -2.13
C ILE A 178 19.39 1.86 -2.73
N THR A 179 20.60 1.39 -2.46
CA THR A 179 21.32 0.33 -3.19
C THR A 179 20.94 -1.11 -2.81
N GLU A 180 19.92 -1.36 -2.02
CA GLU A 180 19.52 -2.74 -1.67
C GLU A 180 18.10 -3.04 -2.13
N GLU A 181 17.98 -3.69 -3.27
CA GLU A 181 16.77 -4.44 -3.63
C GLU A 181 16.70 -5.71 -2.78
N ARG A 182 15.82 -5.73 -1.80
CA ARG A 182 15.41 -6.98 -1.15
C ARG A 182 14.16 -7.49 -1.85
N GLN A 183 14.33 -8.22 -2.92
CA GLN A 183 13.27 -9.05 -3.46
C GLN A 183 13.23 -10.33 -2.60
N GLN A 184 12.14 -10.52 -1.87
CA GLN A 184 11.91 -11.74 -1.10
C GLN A 184 10.73 -12.47 -1.71
N ASP A 185 11.01 -13.65 -2.27
CA ASP A 185 9.99 -14.57 -2.76
C ASP A 185 9.73 -15.64 -1.71
N TYR A 186 8.48 -15.74 -1.27
CA TYR A 186 8.04 -16.79 -0.36
C TYR A 186 7.06 -17.71 -1.09
N LEU A 187 7.40 -18.99 -1.12
CA LEU A 187 6.52 -20.03 -1.62
C LEU A 187 5.92 -20.78 -0.44
N ILE A 188 4.63 -20.61 -0.23
CA ILE A 188 3.88 -21.40 0.75
C ILE A 188 3.21 -22.55 0.02
N ARG A 189 3.72 -23.76 0.25
CA ARG A 189 3.11 -25.01 -0.24
C ARG A 189 2.47 -25.72 0.92
N GLY A 190 1.23 -26.15 0.78
CA GLY A 190 0.56 -26.93 1.78
C GLY A 190 -0.92 -27.16 1.46
N GLN A 191 -1.55 -28.03 2.20
CA GLN A 191 -3.00 -28.25 2.15
C GLN A 191 -3.71 -27.12 2.95
N ALA A 192 -3.37 -25.86 2.67
CA ALA A 192 -4.05 -24.75 3.28
C ALA A 192 -5.47 -24.67 2.73
N ARG A 193 -6.47 -24.92 3.56
CA ARG A 193 -7.88 -24.66 3.27
C ARG A 193 -8.25 -23.25 3.65
N GLU A 194 -7.45 -22.67 4.52
CA GLU A 194 -7.53 -21.33 5.06
C GLU A 194 -6.13 -20.86 5.43
N THR A 195 -5.80 -19.60 5.18
CA THR A 195 -4.54 -19.00 5.58
C THR A 195 -4.70 -17.54 5.95
N CYS A 196 -3.88 -17.09 6.88
CA CYS A 196 -3.77 -15.68 7.25
C CYS A 196 -2.31 -15.25 7.11
N LEU A 197 -2.08 -14.20 6.36
CA LEU A 197 -0.78 -13.59 6.17
C LEU A 197 -0.72 -12.29 6.94
N LEU A 198 0.36 -12.10 7.69
CA LEU A 198 0.62 -10.88 8.44
C LEU A 198 1.83 -10.17 7.85
N TYR A 199 1.65 -8.91 7.48
CA TYR A 199 2.74 -8.01 7.14
C TYR A 199 2.87 -6.95 8.24
N THR A 200 4.07 -6.84 8.78
CA THR A 200 4.43 -5.77 9.72
C THR A 200 5.57 -4.96 9.14
N SER A 201 5.46 -3.62 9.16
CA SER A 201 6.61 -2.78 8.86
C SER A 201 7.69 -3.03 9.90
N PRO A 202 8.96 -3.24 9.52
CA PRO A 202 10.04 -3.22 10.48
C PRO A 202 10.02 -1.88 11.22
N SER A 203 10.13 -1.92 12.53
CA SER A 203 10.32 -0.71 13.34
C SER A 203 11.59 -0.01 12.88
N PRO A 204 11.60 1.33 12.76
CA PRO A 204 12.81 2.08 12.48
C PRO A 204 13.85 1.88 13.57
#